data_8fb733990060da59a1f656d02a7e6a36
#
_entry.id   8fb733990060da59a1f656d02a7e6a36
#
_cell.length_a   1.000
_cell.length_b   1.000
_cell.length_c   1.000
_cell.angle_alpha   90.00
_cell.angle_beta   90.00
_cell.angle_gamma   90.00
#
_symmetry.space_group_name_H-M   'P 1'
#
loop_
_entity.id
_entity.type
_entity.pdbx_description
1 polymer ?
#
loop_
_entity_poly.entity_id
_entity_poly.type
_entity_poly.pdbx_seq_one_letter_code
_entity_poly.pdbx_strand_id
1 'polypeptide(L)'
;KEFKLKLKAWGFPIRDDIDVQQGVDAAWKAIQQLDVLRRDLPFPTDGAVVKVNRLEDQRRAGTTSKFPHWAVAFKFPPDQAETILRKISMQVGRTGAITPVAELDPVLLAGSTVARATLHNADEIARKDIREGDTVRIQKAGEIIPQVLGVVLEKRPADARPFDFEARLKELGLDASRDGEEAAYKLRAPSREMKIRRLVHFASKQCLDIDGLGDAVAEQLVDLGLVNAPVDALSITPAQWRLLEGFKDKSVDNMMAGLEQAKQRELWRAIHALGIPNVGMQTAKDLARHFKSMDALEAAQPSDLLVTKVGKKGGVSYESVISGVGIEVSESILSFFSDPNHRDWVRAMRASE
;
A
#
# COMPACT_ATOMS: atom_id res chain seq x y z
N LYS A 1 -13.01 -17.66 -29.82
CA LYS A 1 -12.49 -17.28 -31.17
C LYS A 1 -13.10 -15.95 -31.65
N GLU A 2 -14.42 -15.85 -31.71
CA GLU A 2 -15.13 -14.66 -32.26
C GLU A 2 -14.74 -13.35 -31.53
N PHE A 3 -14.65 -13.35 -30.20
CA PHE A 3 -14.25 -12.20 -29.41
C PHE A 3 -12.81 -11.72 -29.72
N LYS A 4 -11.87 -12.66 -29.88
CA LYS A 4 -10.48 -12.33 -30.30
C LYS A 4 -10.44 -11.67 -31.67
N LEU A 5 -11.24 -12.16 -32.63
CA LEU A 5 -11.32 -11.60 -33.97
C LEU A 5 -11.86 -10.16 -33.95
N LYS A 6 -12.87 -9.89 -33.13
CA LYS A 6 -13.40 -8.54 -32.93
C LYS A 6 -12.35 -7.59 -32.31
N LEU A 7 -11.64 -8.04 -31.29
CA LEU A 7 -10.57 -7.21 -30.69
C LEU A 7 -9.45 -6.89 -31.69
N LYS A 8 -9.04 -7.88 -32.49
CA LYS A 8 -8.06 -7.65 -33.58
C LYS A 8 -8.56 -6.63 -34.61
N ALA A 9 -9.81 -6.75 -35.03
CA ALA A 9 -10.45 -5.81 -35.94
C ALA A 9 -10.51 -4.38 -35.39
N TRP A 10 -10.54 -4.22 -34.07
CA TRP A 10 -10.48 -2.94 -33.37
C TRP A 10 -9.05 -2.45 -33.11
N GLY A 11 -8.02 -3.16 -33.59
CA GLY A 11 -6.61 -2.76 -33.44
C GLY A 11 -5.95 -3.14 -32.12
N PHE A 12 -6.58 -3.96 -31.28
CA PHE A 12 -5.94 -4.45 -30.07
C PHE A 12 -4.85 -5.47 -30.37
N PRO A 13 -3.68 -5.40 -29.72
CA PRO A 13 -2.61 -6.40 -29.85
C PRO A 13 -3.04 -7.71 -29.18
N ILE A 14 -3.52 -8.66 -29.94
CA ILE A 14 -3.99 -9.97 -29.46
C ILE A 14 -3.02 -11.06 -29.91
N ARG A 15 -2.57 -11.87 -28.96
CA ARG A 15 -1.76 -13.06 -29.23
C ARG A 15 -2.61 -14.18 -29.84
N ASP A 16 -2.08 -14.84 -30.85
CA ASP A 16 -2.75 -15.94 -31.56
C ASP A 16 -2.53 -17.29 -30.86
N ASP A 17 -1.41 -17.45 -30.18
CA ASP A 17 -0.96 -18.68 -29.52
C ASP A 17 -1.68 -19.00 -28.19
N ILE A 18 -2.52 -18.08 -27.68
CA ILE A 18 -3.36 -18.33 -26.50
C ILE A 18 -4.68 -18.96 -26.96
N ASP A 19 -4.91 -20.20 -26.62
CA ASP A 19 -6.11 -20.92 -27.02
C ASP A 19 -6.84 -21.59 -25.84
N VAL A 20 -8.04 -22.12 -26.10
CA VAL A 20 -8.84 -22.85 -25.12
C VAL A 20 -8.24 -24.25 -24.94
N GLN A 21 -7.92 -24.57 -23.70
CA GLN A 21 -7.40 -25.87 -23.31
C GLN A 21 -8.52 -26.78 -22.77
N GLN A 22 -8.38 -28.08 -22.99
CA GLN A 22 -9.31 -29.11 -22.51
C GLN A 22 -8.74 -29.78 -21.25
N GLY A 23 -9.29 -29.43 -20.08
CA GLY A 23 -8.87 -29.98 -18.79
C GLY A 23 -7.61 -29.35 -18.19
N VAL A 24 -7.32 -29.73 -16.96
CA VAL A 24 -6.25 -29.11 -16.12
C VAL A 24 -4.86 -29.43 -16.68
N ASP A 25 -4.64 -30.68 -17.14
CA ASP A 25 -3.32 -31.11 -17.65
C ASP A 25 -2.92 -30.37 -18.92
N ALA A 26 -3.87 -30.15 -19.83
CA ALA A 26 -3.62 -29.35 -21.03
C ALA A 26 -3.35 -27.90 -20.72
N ALA A 27 -4.10 -27.32 -19.77
CA ALA A 27 -3.87 -25.96 -19.28
C ALA A 27 -2.49 -25.83 -18.64
N TRP A 28 -2.08 -26.81 -17.84
CA TRP A 28 -0.75 -26.83 -17.21
C TRP A 28 0.38 -26.89 -18.25
N LYS A 29 0.27 -27.75 -19.27
CA LYS A 29 1.24 -27.79 -20.37
C LYS A 29 1.35 -26.47 -21.10
N ALA A 30 0.23 -25.79 -21.35
CA ALA A 30 0.23 -24.46 -21.97
C ALA A 30 0.92 -23.41 -21.11
N ILE A 31 0.77 -23.46 -19.78
CA ILE A 31 1.48 -22.60 -18.83
C ILE A 31 2.99 -22.83 -18.90
N GLN A 32 3.43 -24.10 -18.89
CA GLN A 32 4.85 -24.44 -18.98
C GLN A 32 5.47 -23.99 -20.31
N GLN A 33 4.74 -24.12 -21.42
CA GLN A 33 5.17 -23.60 -22.72
C GLN A 33 5.30 -22.08 -22.70
N LEU A 34 4.36 -21.36 -22.06
CA LEU A 34 4.41 -19.92 -21.92
C LEU A 34 5.61 -19.46 -21.08
N ASP A 35 5.99 -20.21 -20.03
CA ASP A 35 7.17 -19.89 -19.21
C ASP A 35 8.47 -19.93 -20.03
N VAL A 36 8.57 -20.87 -20.98
CA VAL A 36 9.70 -20.93 -21.92
C VAL A 36 9.67 -19.77 -22.90
N LEU A 37 8.51 -19.52 -23.51
CA LEU A 37 8.33 -18.51 -24.56
C LEU A 37 8.38 -17.07 -24.05
N ARG A 38 8.13 -16.81 -22.76
CA ARG A 38 8.04 -15.45 -22.21
C ARG A 38 9.31 -14.62 -22.37
N ARG A 39 10.48 -15.28 -22.49
CA ARG A 39 11.77 -14.61 -22.66
C ARG A 39 11.94 -13.98 -24.03
N ASP A 40 11.23 -14.50 -25.03
CA ASP A 40 11.27 -14.05 -26.43
C ASP A 40 10.13 -13.06 -26.76
N LEU A 41 9.24 -12.78 -25.77
CA LEU A 41 8.15 -11.83 -25.97
C LEU A 41 8.65 -10.38 -25.97
N PRO A 42 8.06 -9.49 -26.77
CA PRO A 42 8.42 -8.08 -26.81
C PRO A 42 7.92 -7.28 -25.59
N PHE A 43 7.37 -7.95 -24.59
CA PHE A 43 6.87 -7.38 -23.32
C PHE A 43 7.10 -8.36 -22.18
N PRO A 44 7.31 -7.86 -20.94
CA PRO A 44 7.49 -8.72 -19.77
C PRO A 44 6.21 -9.49 -19.45
N THR A 45 6.36 -10.74 -19.00
CA THR A 45 5.25 -11.63 -18.63
C THR A 45 5.58 -12.31 -17.30
N ASP A 46 4.79 -12.05 -16.26
CA ASP A 46 5.00 -12.50 -14.88
C ASP A 46 4.26 -13.80 -14.54
N GLY A 47 3.38 -14.25 -15.43
CA GLY A 47 2.58 -15.44 -15.20
C GLY A 47 1.51 -15.66 -16.26
N ALA A 48 0.63 -16.60 -15.98
CA ALA A 48 -0.53 -16.93 -16.79
C ALA A 48 -1.82 -16.83 -15.95
N VAL A 49 -2.93 -16.45 -16.58
CA VAL A 49 -4.25 -16.50 -15.96
C VAL A 49 -5.09 -17.54 -16.67
N VAL A 50 -5.45 -18.59 -15.96
CA VAL A 50 -6.40 -19.61 -16.43
C VAL A 50 -7.81 -19.17 -16.08
N LYS A 51 -8.70 -19.16 -17.08
CA LYS A 51 -10.09 -18.71 -16.92
C LYS A 51 -11.04 -19.79 -17.42
N VAL A 52 -12.17 -19.95 -16.74
CA VAL A 52 -13.27 -20.75 -17.26
C VAL A 52 -13.72 -20.13 -18.58
N ASN A 53 -13.80 -20.94 -19.66
CA ASN A 53 -14.04 -20.40 -21.00
C ASN A 53 -15.49 -19.97 -21.25
N ARG A 54 -16.47 -20.69 -20.70
CA ARG A 54 -17.90 -20.41 -20.94
C ARG A 54 -18.37 -19.28 -20.00
N LEU A 55 -18.93 -18.22 -20.56
CA LEU A 55 -19.41 -17.07 -19.80
C LEU A 55 -20.55 -17.43 -18.83
N GLU A 56 -21.39 -18.39 -19.18
CA GLU A 56 -22.45 -18.91 -18.32
C GLU A 56 -21.89 -19.57 -17.05
N ASP A 57 -20.84 -20.39 -17.20
CA ASP A 57 -20.14 -21.02 -16.08
C ASP A 57 -19.41 -19.98 -15.23
N GLN A 58 -18.85 -18.91 -15.84
CA GLN A 58 -18.26 -17.79 -15.09
C GLN A 58 -19.33 -17.09 -14.24
N ARG A 59 -20.52 -16.81 -14.78
CA ARG A 59 -21.63 -16.18 -14.03
C ARG A 59 -22.08 -17.08 -12.87
N ARG A 60 -22.16 -18.40 -13.11
CA ARG A 60 -22.54 -19.37 -12.06
C ARG A 60 -21.50 -19.49 -10.95
N ALA A 61 -20.21 -19.43 -11.29
CA ALA A 61 -19.13 -19.43 -10.32
C ALA A 61 -19.08 -18.14 -9.48
N GLY A 62 -19.50 -17.00 -10.04
CA GLY A 62 -19.56 -15.74 -9.35
C GLY A 62 -18.19 -15.10 -9.06
N THR A 63 -18.22 -14.09 -8.19
CA THR A 63 -17.04 -13.30 -7.79
C THR A 63 -17.08 -13.00 -6.29
N THR A 64 -15.91 -12.87 -5.65
CA THR A 64 -15.78 -12.20 -4.35
C THR A 64 -15.75 -10.68 -4.53
N SER A 65 -15.62 -9.94 -3.43
CA SER A 65 -15.39 -8.48 -3.48
C SER A 65 -14.07 -8.10 -4.18
N LYS A 66 -13.11 -9.02 -4.27
CA LYS A 66 -11.76 -8.79 -4.82
C LYS A 66 -11.44 -9.61 -6.05
N PHE A 67 -11.92 -10.85 -6.14
CA PHE A 67 -11.47 -11.83 -7.14
C PHE A 67 -12.63 -12.62 -7.73
N PRO A 68 -12.55 -12.99 -9.03
CA PRO A 68 -13.48 -13.93 -9.64
C PRO A 68 -13.17 -15.38 -9.20
N HIS A 69 -14.21 -16.18 -8.93
CA HIS A 69 -14.05 -17.62 -8.67
C HIS A 69 -13.71 -18.44 -9.92
N TRP A 70 -13.88 -17.85 -11.10
CA TRP A 70 -13.68 -18.51 -12.41
C TRP A 70 -12.31 -18.21 -13.03
N ALA A 71 -11.38 -17.58 -12.30
CA ALA A 71 -10.03 -17.29 -12.77
C ALA A 71 -9.00 -17.60 -11.69
N VAL A 72 -7.88 -18.20 -12.11
CA VAL A 72 -6.73 -18.50 -11.25
C VAL A 72 -5.47 -18.00 -11.94
N ALA A 73 -4.68 -17.22 -11.22
CA ALA A 73 -3.37 -16.76 -11.69
C ALA A 73 -2.29 -17.76 -11.26
N PHE A 74 -1.45 -18.15 -12.21
CA PHE A 74 -0.20 -18.85 -11.96
C PHE A 74 0.96 -17.89 -12.22
N LYS A 75 1.76 -17.62 -11.19
CA LYS A 75 2.94 -16.76 -11.30
C LYS A 75 4.17 -17.59 -11.61
N PHE A 76 4.96 -17.15 -12.59
CA PHE A 76 6.25 -17.78 -12.85
C PHE A 76 7.23 -17.51 -11.71
N PRO A 77 8.26 -18.38 -11.53
CA PRO A 77 9.32 -18.07 -10.59
C PRO A 77 9.96 -16.71 -10.93
N PRO A 78 10.10 -15.82 -9.93
CA PRO A 78 10.67 -14.51 -10.17
C PRO A 78 12.16 -14.61 -10.46
N ASP A 79 12.66 -13.70 -11.32
CA ASP A 79 14.09 -13.58 -11.55
C ASP A 79 14.79 -13.13 -10.27
N GLN A 80 16.02 -13.60 -10.07
CA GLN A 80 16.86 -13.28 -8.94
C GLN A 80 18.18 -12.64 -9.42
N ALA A 81 18.75 -11.77 -8.61
CA ALA A 81 20.08 -11.20 -8.83
C ALA A 81 20.85 -11.16 -7.52
N GLU A 82 22.19 -11.17 -7.62
CA GLU A 82 23.07 -10.94 -6.50
C GLU A 82 23.64 -9.52 -6.58
N THR A 83 23.70 -8.83 -5.45
CA THR A 83 24.28 -7.49 -5.33
C THR A 83 24.82 -7.24 -3.93
N ILE A 84 25.60 -6.18 -3.76
CA ILE A 84 26.16 -5.83 -2.45
C ILE A 84 25.20 -4.91 -1.70
N LEU A 85 24.91 -5.25 -0.44
CA LEU A 85 24.18 -4.41 0.49
C LEU A 85 25.14 -3.40 1.12
N ARG A 86 25.02 -2.13 0.73
CA ARG A 86 25.90 -1.06 1.20
C ARG A 86 25.51 -0.53 2.56
N LYS A 87 24.22 -0.34 2.79
CA LYS A 87 23.68 0.26 4.02
C LYS A 87 22.25 -0.19 4.26
N ILE A 88 21.85 -0.24 5.53
CA ILE A 88 20.46 -0.43 5.94
C ILE A 88 19.92 0.93 6.39
N SER A 89 18.98 1.48 5.62
CA SER A 89 18.25 2.70 5.93
C SER A 89 16.91 2.38 6.60
N MET A 90 16.38 3.33 7.38
CA MET A 90 15.10 3.21 8.05
C MET A 90 14.07 4.11 7.39
N GLN A 91 12.97 3.54 6.90
CA GLN A 91 11.85 4.30 6.37
C GLN A 91 10.72 4.36 7.40
N VAL A 92 10.20 5.57 7.62
CA VAL A 92 9.04 5.78 8.50
C VAL A 92 7.78 5.86 7.63
N GLY A 93 6.82 4.99 7.91
CA GLY A 93 5.51 4.99 7.29
C GLY A 93 4.55 6.01 7.92
N ARG A 94 3.40 6.23 7.29
CA ARG A 94 2.36 7.17 7.78
C ARG A 94 1.82 6.85 9.19
N THR A 95 1.87 5.59 9.59
CA THR A 95 1.44 5.12 10.93
C THR A 95 2.56 5.16 11.97
N GLY A 96 3.77 5.59 11.58
CA GLY A 96 4.96 5.54 12.40
C GLY A 96 5.70 4.20 12.35
N ALA A 97 5.19 3.21 11.64
CA ALA A 97 5.88 1.93 11.46
C ALA A 97 7.21 2.14 10.72
N ILE A 98 8.28 1.53 11.25
CA ILE A 98 9.63 1.61 10.71
C ILE A 98 9.92 0.37 9.88
N THR A 99 10.23 0.59 8.61
CA THR A 99 10.60 -0.48 7.67
C THR A 99 12.06 -0.33 7.30
N PRO A 100 12.91 -1.33 7.58
CA PRO A 100 14.30 -1.32 7.12
C PRO A 100 14.38 -1.58 5.61
N VAL A 101 15.26 -0.85 4.94
CA VAL A 101 15.48 -0.93 3.49
C VAL A 101 16.96 -1.11 3.21
N ALA A 102 17.29 -2.10 2.39
CA ALA A 102 18.62 -2.33 1.88
C ALA A 102 18.93 -1.32 0.77
N GLU A 103 19.96 -0.50 0.95
CA GLU A 103 20.59 0.29 -0.11
C GLU A 103 21.64 -0.58 -0.80
N LEU A 104 21.45 -0.83 -2.08
CA LEU A 104 22.19 -1.83 -2.85
C LEU A 104 23.06 -1.20 -3.93
N ASP A 105 24.12 -1.88 -4.31
CA ASP A 105 24.74 -1.58 -5.60
C ASP A 105 23.70 -1.81 -6.71
N PRO A 106 23.56 -0.86 -7.66
CA PRO A 106 22.57 -1.00 -8.71
C PRO A 106 22.78 -2.27 -9.53
N VAL A 107 21.73 -3.07 -9.67
CA VAL A 107 21.75 -4.32 -10.44
C VAL A 107 20.52 -4.43 -11.34
N LEU A 108 20.70 -4.98 -12.54
CA LEU A 108 19.59 -5.24 -13.45
C LEU A 108 18.81 -6.47 -12.97
N LEU A 109 17.49 -6.29 -12.77
CA LEU A 109 16.59 -7.36 -12.33
C LEU A 109 15.23 -7.20 -12.98
N ALA A 110 14.79 -8.21 -13.73
CA ALA A 110 13.52 -8.21 -14.45
C ALA A 110 13.29 -6.90 -15.24
N GLY A 111 14.27 -6.53 -16.08
CA GLY A 111 14.18 -5.38 -17.01
C GLY A 111 14.29 -3.99 -16.37
N SER A 112 14.56 -3.87 -15.06
CA SER A 112 14.81 -2.58 -14.42
C SER A 112 16.03 -2.61 -13.51
N THR A 113 16.68 -1.45 -13.34
CA THR A 113 17.77 -1.29 -12.38
C THR A 113 17.22 -1.16 -10.96
N VAL A 114 17.63 -2.04 -10.07
CA VAL A 114 17.25 -2.08 -8.66
C VAL A 114 18.42 -1.63 -7.81
N ALA A 115 18.22 -0.58 -7.00
CA ALA A 115 19.20 -0.05 -6.04
C ALA A 115 18.70 -0.10 -4.59
N ARG A 116 17.43 -0.51 -4.37
CA ARG A 116 16.82 -0.60 -3.05
C ARG A 116 15.90 -1.82 -2.96
N ALA A 117 15.91 -2.50 -1.81
CA ALA A 117 15.06 -3.64 -1.56
C ALA A 117 14.54 -3.64 -0.11
N THR A 118 13.33 -4.12 0.11
CA THR A 118 12.80 -4.22 1.47
C THR A 118 13.50 -5.34 2.25
N LEU A 119 13.73 -5.07 3.53
CA LEU A 119 14.18 -6.05 4.53
C LEU A 119 13.02 -6.48 5.45
N HIS A 120 11.79 -6.03 5.15
CA HIS A 120 10.56 -6.28 5.89
C HIS A 120 10.56 -5.69 7.31
N ASN A 121 11.29 -6.27 8.26
CA ASN A 121 11.35 -5.86 9.66
C ASN A 121 12.67 -6.31 10.32
N ALA A 122 12.84 -5.97 11.60
CA ALA A 122 14.02 -6.32 12.38
C ALA A 122 14.20 -7.85 12.53
N ASP A 123 13.11 -8.58 12.72
CA ASP A 123 13.15 -10.03 12.92
C ASP A 123 13.62 -10.77 11.66
N GLU A 124 13.24 -10.28 10.47
CA GLU A 124 13.73 -10.82 9.19
C GLU A 124 15.23 -10.57 8.97
N ILE A 125 15.74 -9.41 9.39
CA ILE A 125 17.18 -9.12 9.36
C ILE A 125 17.92 -10.09 10.29
N ALA A 126 17.45 -10.26 11.51
CA ALA A 126 18.04 -11.17 12.49
C ALA A 126 17.97 -12.64 12.03
N ARG A 127 16.78 -13.08 11.57
CA ARG A 127 16.55 -14.46 11.10
C ARG A 127 17.44 -14.84 9.92
N LYS A 128 17.67 -13.90 9.00
CA LYS A 128 18.53 -14.11 7.81
C LYS A 128 19.98 -13.76 8.06
N ASP A 129 20.33 -13.27 9.25
CA ASP A 129 21.67 -12.74 9.61
C ASP A 129 22.23 -11.78 8.55
N ILE A 130 21.40 -10.79 8.14
CA ILE A 130 21.78 -9.81 7.12
C ILE A 130 22.65 -8.74 7.75
N ARG A 131 23.82 -8.45 7.11
CA ARG A 131 24.79 -7.47 7.57
C ARG A 131 25.14 -6.48 6.46
N GLU A 132 25.47 -5.25 6.83
CA GLU A 132 26.02 -4.28 5.87
C GLU A 132 27.35 -4.81 5.31
N GLY A 133 27.54 -4.69 4.00
CA GLY A 133 28.66 -5.27 3.27
C GLY A 133 28.38 -6.65 2.66
N ASP A 134 27.33 -7.35 3.06
CA ASP A 134 27.00 -8.67 2.52
C ASP A 134 26.68 -8.61 1.02
N THR A 135 27.07 -9.68 0.32
CA THR A 135 26.43 -10.01 -0.96
C THR A 135 25.08 -10.66 -0.67
N VAL A 136 24.02 -10.03 -1.17
CA VAL A 136 22.64 -10.49 -0.94
C VAL A 136 21.98 -10.93 -2.24
N ARG A 137 21.11 -11.93 -2.14
CA ARG A 137 20.25 -12.36 -3.23
C ARG A 137 18.91 -11.63 -3.11
N ILE A 138 18.50 -10.98 -4.20
CA ILE A 138 17.27 -10.21 -4.27
C ILE A 138 16.34 -10.77 -5.34
N GLN A 139 15.04 -10.54 -5.15
CA GLN A 139 14.00 -10.79 -6.17
C GLN A 139 12.96 -9.68 -6.11
N LYS A 140 12.15 -9.55 -7.15
CA LYS A 140 10.94 -8.72 -7.12
C LYS A 140 9.74 -9.58 -6.73
N ALA A 141 9.13 -9.30 -5.56
CA ALA A 141 7.87 -9.91 -5.16
C ALA A 141 6.74 -9.41 -6.07
N GLY A 142 6.06 -10.34 -6.76
CA GLY A 142 5.04 -10.00 -7.75
C GLY A 142 5.56 -9.11 -8.89
N GLU A 143 6.88 -9.20 -9.19
CA GLU A 143 7.62 -8.41 -10.18
C GLU A 143 7.62 -6.89 -9.95
N ILE A 144 7.19 -6.41 -8.79
CA ILE A 144 7.08 -4.97 -8.49
C ILE A 144 8.03 -4.57 -7.35
N ILE A 145 7.94 -5.22 -6.18
CA ILE A 145 8.65 -4.80 -4.97
C ILE A 145 9.93 -5.62 -4.78
N PRO A 146 11.13 -5.01 -4.89
CA PRO A 146 12.37 -5.72 -4.60
C PRO A 146 12.46 -6.08 -3.12
N GLN A 147 12.84 -7.33 -2.83
CA GLN A 147 13.06 -7.84 -1.48
C GLN A 147 14.35 -8.64 -1.38
N VAL A 148 14.99 -8.60 -0.22
CA VAL A 148 16.16 -9.43 0.08
C VAL A 148 15.71 -10.82 0.50
N LEU A 149 16.11 -11.84 -0.27
CA LEU A 149 15.82 -13.24 0.03
C LEU A 149 16.72 -13.81 1.12
N GLY A 150 17.99 -13.49 1.04
CA GLY A 150 19.02 -13.98 1.97
C GLY A 150 20.42 -13.53 1.56
N VAL A 151 21.40 -14.00 2.30
CA VAL A 151 22.82 -13.68 2.16
C VAL A 151 23.55 -14.81 1.41
N VAL A 152 24.53 -14.45 0.61
CA VAL A 152 25.49 -15.37 -0.01
C VAL A 152 26.69 -15.48 0.93
N LEU A 153 26.61 -16.41 1.87
CA LEU A 153 27.56 -16.52 2.99
C LEU A 153 29.03 -16.68 2.53
N GLU A 154 29.25 -17.35 1.41
CA GLU A 154 30.58 -17.57 0.82
C GLU A 154 31.26 -16.27 0.36
N LYS A 155 30.45 -15.20 0.18
CA LYS A 155 30.93 -13.87 -0.25
C LYS A 155 30.91 -12.84 0.88
N ARG A 156 30.63 -13.25 2.13
CA ARG A 156 30.57 -12.34 3.28
C ARG A 156 31.96 -11.80 3.61
N PRO A 157 32.11 -10.48 3.75
CA PRO A 157 33.36 -9.87 4.27
C PRO A 157 33.67 -10.36 5.68
N ALA A 158 34.96 -10.60 5.97
CA ALA A 158 35.36 -11.10 7.27
C ALA A 158 35.14 -10.11 8.44
N ASP A 159 35.04 -8.83 8.14
CA ASP A 159 34.75 -7.73 9.07
C ASP A 159 33.29 -7.37 9.20
N ALA A 160 32.40 -8.06 8.48
CA ALA A 160 30.93 -7.83 8.54
C ALA A 160 30.39 -8.11 9.94
N ARG A 161 29.80 -7.09 10.58
CA ARG A 161 29.24 -7.17 11.93
C ARG A 161 27.73 -7.42 11.89
N PRO A 162 27.18 -8.16 12.87
CA PRO A 162 25.73 -8.27 13.03
C PRO A 162 25.07 -6.90 13.09
N PHE A 163 23.92 -6.76 12.42
CA PHE A 163 23.19 -5.50 12.40
C PHE A 163 22.41 -5.32 13.70
N ASP A 164 22.69 -4.24 14.42
CA ASP A 164 21.94 -3.87 15.63
C ASP A 164 20.86 -2.84 15.26
N PHE A 165 19.61 -3.31 15.23
CA PHE A 165 18.46 -2.50 14.84
C PHE A 165 18.19 -1.37 15.84
N GLU A 166 18.28 -1.64 17.15
CA GLU A 166 18.02 -0.64 18.19
C GLU A 166 19.13 0.41 18.27
N ALA A 167 20.40 0.00 18.11
CA ALA A 167 21.50 0.94 18.00
C ALA A 167 21.32 1.88 16.80
N ARG A 168 20.87 1.35 15.65
CA ARG A 168 20.59 2.15 14.46
C ARG A 168 19.44 3.15 14.68
N LEU A 169 18.37 2.75 15.38
CA LEU A 169 17.28 3.68 15.75
C LEU A 169 17.82 4.83 16.60
N LYS A 170 18.65 4.53 17.60
CA LYS A 170 19.27 5.55 18.47
C LYS A 170 20.20 6.48 17.68
N GLU A 171 21.03 5.94 16.79
CA GLU A 171 21.93 6.72 15.91
C GLU A 171 21.14 7.73 15.07
N LEU A 172 19.95 7.33 14.58
CA LEU A 172 19.09 8.18 13.76
C LEU A 172 18.16 9.08 14.58
N GLY A 173 18.21 9.04 15.92
CA GLY A 173 17.33 9.80 16.79
C GLY A 173 15.86 9.40 16.71
N LEU A 174 15.57 8.15 16.30
CA LEU A 174 14.22 7.62 16.17
C LEU A 174 13.78 7.00 17.50
N ASP A 175 12.95 7.71 18.26
CA ASP A 175 12.32 7.15 19.48
C ASP A 175 11.18 6.22 19.08
N ALA A 176 11.48 4.93 19.02
CA ALA A 176 10.56 3.90 18.59
C ALA A 176 10.55 2.71 19.56
N SER A 177 9.42 2.04 19.63
CA SER A 177 9.25 0.79 20.35
C SER A 177 8.41 -0.18 19.54
N ARG A 178 8.41 -1.44 19.95
CA ARG A 178 7.42 -2.43 19.48
C ARG A 178 6.62 -2.94 20.67
N ASP A 179 5.34 -3.20 20.44
CA ASP A 179 4.43 -3.69 21.46
C ASP A 179 4.36 -5.22 21.38
N GLY A 180 4.76 -5.88 22.47
CA GLY A 180 4.68 -7.35 22.62
C GLY A 180 5.36 -8.10 21.46
N GLU A 181 4.60 -8.97 20.80
CA GLU A 181 5.06 -9.81 19.67
C GLU A 181 4.92 -9.12 18.29
N GLU A 182 4.56 -7.84 18.22
CA GLU A 182 4.50 -7.14 16.94
C GLU A 182 5.88 -7.10 16.26
N ALA A 183 5.92 -7.49 14.99
CA ALA A 183 7.17 -7.51 14.21
C ALA A 183 7.68 -6.09 13.84
N ALA A 184 6.82 -5.08 13.91
CA ALA A 184 7.13 -3.72 13.48
C ALA A 184 7.45 -2.80 14.68
N TYR A 185 8.59 -2.09 14.60
CA TYR A 185 8.82 -0.94 15.46
C TYR A 185 7.97 0.24 15.02
N LYS A 186 7.41 0.99 15.97
CA LYS A 186 6.61 2.19 15.71
C LYS A 186 7.18 3.36 16.48
N LEU A 187 7.20 4.55 15.86
CA LEU A 187 7.55 5.78 16.56
C LEU A 187 6.54 6.08 17.66
N ARG A 188 7.03 6.51 18.83
CA ARG A 188 6.22 6.88 19.99
C ARG A 188 5.55 8.23 19.84
N ALA A 189 6.11 9.11 19.00
CA ALA A 189 5.58 10.43 18.73
C ALA A 189 5.53 10.71 17.23
N PRO A 190 4.62 11.61 16.77
CA PRO A 190 4.59 12.03 15.38
C PRO A 190 5.92 12.67 14.96
N SER A 191 6.53 12.17 13.89
CA SER A 191 7.74 12.73 13.29
C SER A 191 7.41 13.59 12.06
N ARG A 192 8.42 14.34 11.57
CA ARG A 192 8.37 15.05 10.29
C ARG A 192 7.97 14.10 9.15
N GLU A 193 8.61 12.95 9.08
CA GLU A 193 8.35 11.94 8.04
C GLU A 193 6.91 11.42 8.09
N MET A 194 6.37 11.18 9.28
CA MET A 194 4.97 10.77 9.44
C MET A 194 4.00 11.83 8.92
N LYS A 195 4.26 13.12 9.22
CA LYS A 195 3.43 14.23 8.73
C LYS A 195 3.43 14.26 7.20
N ILE A 196 4.61 14.16 6.58
CA ILE A 196 4.77 14.12 5.13
C ILE A 196 4.00 12.93 4.55
N ARG A 197 4.20 11.71 5.07
CA ARG A 197 3.53 10.49 4.56
C ARG A 197 2.02 10.52 4.74
N ARG A 198 1.53 11.10 5.83
CA ARG A 198 0.09 11.32 6.06
C ARG A 198 -0.49 12.30 5.06
N LEU A 199 0.21 13.41 4.80
CA LEU A 199 -0.23 14.41 3.83
C LEU A 199 -0.24 13.85 2.40
N VAL A 200 0.81 13.14 1.97
CA VAL A 200 0.87 12.48 0.66
C VAL A 200 -0.25 11.43 0.50
N HIS A 201 -0.53 10.66 1.56
CA HIS A 201 -1.66 9.72 1.54
C HIS A 201 -2.99 10.46 1.38
N PHE A 202 -3.22 11.51 2.17
CA PHE A 202 -4.43 12.33 2.14
C PHE A 202 -4.70 12.90 0.75
N ALA A 203 -3.66 13.39 0.08
CA ALA A 203 -3.73 13.96 -1.25
C ALA A 203 -3.76 12.92 -2.38
N SER A 204 -3.46 11.65 -2.11
CA SER A 204 -3.31 10.62 -3.12
C SER A 204 -4.56 10.40 -3.97
N LYS A 205 -4.37 9.84 -5.19
CA LYS A 205 -5.46 9.51 -6.13
C LYS A 205 -6.55 8.62 -5.54
N GLN A 206 -6.22 7.77 -4.57
CA GLN A 206 -7.17 6.89 -3.88
C GLN A 206 -7.92 7.59 -2.74
N CYS A 207 -7.48 8.77 -2.35
CA CYS A 207 -8.06 9.61 -1.30
C CYS A 207 -8.70 10.85 -1.92
N LEU A 208 -8.28 12.05 -1.55
CA LEU A 208 -8.89 13.29 -2.04
C LEU A 208 -8.43 13.68 -3.45
N ASP A 209 -7.41 13.01 -4.00
CA ASP A 209 -6.94 13.19 -5.39
C ASP A 209 -6.57 14.66 -5.69
N ILE A 210 -5.70 15.20 -4.84
CA ILE A 210 -5.20 16.58 -4.96
C ILE A 210 -3.95 16.54 -5.86
N ASP A 211 -4.15 16.86 -7.14
CA ASP A 211 -3.07 16.84 -8.12
C ASP A 211 -1.98 17.87 -7.79
N GLY A 212 -0.72 17.48 -7.97
CA GLY A 212 0.44 18.31 -7.66
C GLY A 212 0.89 18.28 -6.20
N LEU A 213 0.12 17.71 -5.26
CA LEU A 213 0.52 17.55 -3.86
C LEU A 213 1.22 16.19 -3.66
N GLY A 214 2.43 16.05 -4.21
CA GLY A 214 3.31 14.90 -4.02
C GLY A 214 4.34 15.08 -2.90
N ASP A 215 5.31 14.15 -2.81
CA ASP A 215 6.34 14.13 -1.75
C ASP A 215 7.08 15.48 -1.62
N ALA A 216 7.58 16.06 -2.72
CA ALA A 216 8.37 17.30 -2.67
C ALA A 216 7.57 18.52 -2.17
N VAL A 217 6.28 18.60 -2.51
CA VAL A 217 5.39 19.66 -2.05
C VAL A 217 5.01 19.45 -0.58
N ALA A 218 4.73 18.19 -0.20
CA ALA A 218 4.42 17.84 1.18
C ALA A 218 5.61 18.13 2.13
N GLU A 219 6.85 17.86 1.69
CA GLU A 219 8.07 18.21 2.44
C GLU A 219 8.15 19.71 2.69
N GLN A 220 7.99 20.53 1.65
CA GLN A 220 8.04 21.99 1.81
C GLN A 220 6.95 22.50 2.76
N LEU A 221 5.71 22.00 2.65
CA LEU A 221 4.60 22.41 3.51
C LEU A 221 4.86 22.09 4.98
N VAL A 222 5.41 20.91 5.26
CA VAL A 222 5.75 20.50 6.63
C VAL A 222 6.93 21.31 7.16
N ASP A 223 7.96 21.54 6.35
CA ASP A 223 9.16 22.29 6.74
C ASP A 223 8.89 23.79 7.00
N LEU A 224 7.97 24.38 6.24
CA LEU A 224 7.48 25.74 6.46
C LEU A 224 6.49 25.84 7.65
N GLY A 225 6.13 24.72 8.27
CA GLY A 225 5.16 24.69 9.36
C GLY A 225 3.72 25.03 8.95
N LEU A 226 3.42 25.00 7.65
CA LEU A 226 2.10 25.31 7.12
C LEU A 226 1.12 24.14 7.31
N VAL A 227 1.64 22.91 7.47
CA VAL A 227 0.86 21.70 7.69
C VAL A 227 1.40 20.91 8.88
N ASN A 228 0.57 20.73 9.89
CA ASN A 228 0.81 19.83 11.03
C ASN A 228 -0.07 18.59 10.98
N ALA A 229 -1.31 18.75 10.53
CA ALA A 229 -2.26 17.68 10.22
C ALA A 229 -2.57 17.68 8.73
N PRO A 230 -2.90 16.50 8.11
CA PRO A 230 -3.17 16.42 6.68
C PRO A 230 -4.28 17.37 6.19
N VAL A 231 -5.28 17.59 7.04
CA VAL A 231 -6.44 18.45 6.76
C VAL A 231 -6.08 19.93 6.63
N ASP A 232 -4.96 20.38 7.22
CA ASP A 232 -4.50 21.78 7.12
C ASP A 232 -4.27 22.18 5.66
N ALA A 233 -3.96 21.21 4.79
CA ALA A 233 -3.79 21.44 3.35
C ALA A 233 -5.03 22.05 2.68
N LEU A 234 -6.23 21.77 3.18
CA LEU A 234 -7.48 22.31 2.65
C LEU A 234 -7.67 23.80 2.93
N SER A 235 -6.92 24.35 3.88
CA SER A 235 -7.03 25.73 4.35
C SER A 235 -5.85 26.62 3.93
N ILE A 236 -4.89 26.10 3.15
CA ILE A 236 -3.73 26.85 2.68
C ILE A 236 -4.18 27.91 1.67
N THR A 237 -3.82 29.16 1.96
CA THR A 237 -4.17 30.30 1.11
C THR A 237 -3.27 30.42 -0.12
N PRO A 238 -3.72 31.11 -1.21
CA PRO A 238 -2.87 31.38 -2.37
C PRO A 238 -1.55 32.07 -2.03
N ALA A 239 -1.53 32.94 -1.00
CA ALA A 239 -0.31 33.58 -0.54
C ALA A 239 0.69 32.61 0.08
N GLN A 240 0.20 31.62 0.84
CA GLN A 240 1.02 30.59 1.44
C GLN A 240 1.55 29.60 0.38
N TRP A 241 0.75 29.24 -0.63
CA TRP A 241 1.22 28.41 -1.75
C TRP A 241 2.38 29.07 -2.51
N ARG A 242 2.38 30.43 -2.65
CA ARG A 242 3.49 31.17 -3.28
C ARG A 242 4.80 31.13 -2.52
N LEU A 243 4.81 30.69 -1.26
CA LEU A 243 6.04 30.52 -0.46
C LEU A 243 6.82 29.26 -0.90
N LEU A 244 6.18 28.32 -1.58
CA LEU A 244 6.81 27.07 -1.98
C LEU A 244 7.67 27.28 -3.24
N GLU A 245 8.82 26.64 -3.26
CA GLU A 245 9.68 26.63 -4.44
C GLU A 245 8.96 25.99 -5.64
N GLY A 246 9.06 26.65 -6.77
CA GLY A 246 8.41 26.21 -8.03
C GLY A 246 6.94 26.64 -8.17
N PHE A 247 6.30 27.24 -7.14
CA PHE A 247 4.94 27.73 -7.23
C PHE A 247 4.88 29.17 -7.73
N LYS A 248 4.26 29.34 -8.90
CA LYS A 248 3.91 30.63 -9.51
C LYS A 248 2.39 30.69 -9.71
N ASP A 249 1.86 31.81 -10.21
CA ASP A 249 0.41 32.02 -10.32
C ASP A 249 -0.34 30.83 -10.93
N LYS A 250 0.11 30.30 -12.06
CA LYS A 250 -0.54 29.17 -12.72
C LYS A 250 -0.55 27.88 -11.84
N SER A 251 0.54 27.58 -11.13
CA SER A 251 0.59 26.40 -10.25
C SER A 251 -0.26 26.61 -8.99
N VAL A 252 -0.35 27.83 -8.47
CA VAL A 252 -1.25 28.20 -7.39
C VAL A 252 -2.71 28.05 -7.82
N ASP A 253 -3.08 28.59 -8.99
CA ASP A 253 -4.46 28.48 -9.50
C ASP A 253 -4.86 27.02 -9.71
N ASN A 254 -3.98 26.19 -10.28
CA ASN A 254 -4.23 24.75 -10.43
C ASN A 254 -4.42 24.05 -9.09
N MET A 255 -3.58 24.37 -8.10
CA MET A 255 -3.68 23.80 -6.76
C MET A 255 -4.99 24.19 -6.07
N MET A 256 -5.37 25.47 -6.15
CA MET A 256 -6.64 25.95 -5.59
C MET A 256 -7.84 25.27 -6.26
N ALA A 257 -7.82 25.13 -7.58
CA ALA A 257 -8.87 24.38 -8.29
C ALA A 257 -8.91 22.90 -7.88
N GLY A 258 -7.75 22.25 -7.69
CA GLY A 258 -7.65 20.89 -7.21
C GLY A 258 -8.20 20.72 -5.80
N LEU A 259 -7.94 21.66 -4.91
CA LEU A 259 -8.49 21.66 -3.54
C LEU A 259 -10.03 21.81 -3.54
N GLU A 260 -10.58 22.68 -4.38
CA GLU A 260 -12.06 22.80 -4.51
C GLU A 260 -12.68 21.51 -5.06
N GLN A 261 -12.04 20.83 -5.99
CA GLN A 261 -12.51 19.53 -6.46
C GLN A 261 -12.40 18.44 -5.37
N ALA A 262 -11.35 18.50 -4.54
CA ALA A 262 -11.15 17.55 -3.45
C ALA A 262 -12.30 17.58 -2.42
N LYS A 263 -12.86 18.75 -2.14
CA LYS A 263 -14.00 18.94 -1.23
C LYS A 263 -15.29 18.28 -1.72
N GLN A 264 -15.41 18.04 -3.03
CA GLN A 264 -16.59 17.42 -3.65
C GLN A 264 -16.45 15.91 -3.87
N ARG A 265 -15.34 15.31 -3.37
CA ARG A 265 -15.14 13.86 -3.50
C ARG A 265 -16.11 13.06 -2.63
N GLU A 266 -16.36 11.82 -3.04
CA GLU A 266 -17.27 10.93 -2.33
C GLU A 266 -16.80 10.67 -0.89
N LEU A 267 -17.73 10.53 0.04
CA LEU A 267 -17.51 10.32 1.47
C LEU A 267 -16.46 9.22 1.77
N TRP A 268 -16.48 8.11 1.03
CA TRP A 268 -15.52 7.02 1.24
C TRP A 268 -14.05 7.45 1.03
N ARG A 269 -13.83 8.43 0.14
CA ARG A 269 -12.49 8.99 -0.11
C ARG A 269 -12.01 9.82 1.08
N ALA A 270 -12.90 10.61 1.65
CA ALA A 270 -12.63 11.37 2.87
C ALA A 270 -12.33 10.44 4.05
N ILE A 271 -13.13 9.37 4.25
CA ILE A 271 -12.86 8.36 5.29
C ILE A 271 -11.50 7.69 5.06
N HIS A 272 -11.17 7.31 3.81
CA HIS A 272 -9.88 6.70 3.50
C HIS A 272 -8.71 7.66 3.69
N ALA A 273 -8.90 8.95 3.37
CA ALA A 273 -7.91 10.02 3.53
C ALA A 273 -7.53 10.27 5.00
N LEU A 274 -8.46 10.09 5.94
CA LEU A 274 -8.17 10.18 7.38
C LEU A 274 -7.09 9.18 7.83
N GLY A 275 -6.89 8.09 7.09
CA GLY A 275 -5.85 7.12 7.36
C GLY A 275 -6.05 6.31 8.64
N ILE A 276 -7.31 6.07 9.03
CA ILE A 276 -7.68 5.24 10.18
C ILE A 276 -6.98 3.87 10.07
N PRO A 277 -6.27 3.43 11.12
CA PRO A 277 -5.60 2.12 11.10
C PRO A 277 -6.59 1.00 10.72
N ASN A 278 -6.13 0.02 9.97
CA ASN A 278 -6.92 -1.13 9.49
C ASN A 278 -8.10 -0.79 8.57
N VAL A 279 -8.37 0.49 8.28
CA VAL A 279 -9.41 0.94 7.35
C VAL A 279 -8.77 1.17 5.97
N GLY A 280 -8.89 0.16 5.10
CA GLY A 280 -8.50 0.26 3.69
C GLY A 280 -9.62 0.87 2.83
N MET A 281 -9.32 1.06 1.53
CA MET A 281 -10.27 1.65 0.57
C MET A 281 -11.62 0.91 0.52
N GLN A 282 -11.63 -0.43 0.56
CA GLN A 282 -12.88 -1.19 0.53
C GLN A 282 -13.68 -0.99 1.81
N THR A 283 -13.05 -1.08 2.97
CA THR A 283 -13.68 -0.82 4.26
C THR A 283 -14.23 0.60 4.34
N ALA A 284 -13.49 1.60 3.83
CA ALA A 284 -13.98 2.98 3.76
C ALA A 284 -15.24 3.12 2.91
N LYS A 285 -15.33 2.39 1.78
CA LYS A 285 -16.55 2.35 0.95
C LYS A 285 -17.73 1.71 1.68
N ASP A 286 -17.48 0.65 2.42
CA ASP A 286 -18.52 -0.06 3.16
C ASP A 286 -19.02 0.77 4.35
N LEU A 287 -18.10 1.47 5.06
CA LEU A 287 -18.43 2.46 6.09
C LEU A 287 -19.26 3.62 5.52
N ALA A 288 -18.85 4.19 4.37
CA ALA A 288 -19.57 5.27 3.73
C ALA A 288 -20.99 4.88 3.32
N ARG A 289 -21.19 3.66 2.84
CA ARG A 289 -22.52 3.13 2.48
C ARG A 289 -23.42 2.95 3.70
N HIS A 290 -22.83 2.50 4.82
CA HIS A 290 -23.56 2.23 6.05
C HIS A 290 -23.94 3.52 6.77
N PHE A 291 -22.96 4.38 7.08
CA PHE A 291 -23.16 5.60 7.88
C PHE A 291 -23.68 6.79 7.08
N LYS A 292 -23.43 6.84 5.77
CA LYS A 292 -23.90 7.87 4.82
C LYS A 292 -23.38 9.31 5.09
N SER A 293 -22.86 9.59 6.26
CA SER A 293 -22.24 10.87 6.61
C SER A 293 -21.03 10.67 7.54
N MET A 294 -20.12 11.65 7.56
CA MET A 294 -19.00 11.65 8.48
C MET A 294 -19.47 11.80 9.92
N ASP A 295 -20.54 12.58 10.17
CA ASP A 295 -21.12 12.77 11.50
C ASP A 295 -21.63 11.47 12.12
N ALA A 296 -22.33 10.67 11.33
CA ALA A 296 -22.83 9.38 11.79
C ALA A 296 -21.68 8.40 12.10
N LEU A 297 -20.61 8.44 11.30
CA LEU A 297 -19.42 7.62 11.55
C LEU A 297 -18.65 8.09 12.79
N GLU A 298 -18.51 9.40 13.00
CA GLU A 298 -17.86 9.99 14.20
C GLU A 298 -18.64 9.66 15.48
N ALA A 299 -19.97 9.62 15.40
CA ALA A 299 -20.85 9.30 16.52
C ALA A 299 -21.06 7.79 16.74
N ALA A 300 -20.45 6.92 15.91
CA ALA A 300 -20.65 5.48 15.96
C ALA A 300 -20.32 4.88 17.32
N GLN A 301 -21.18 3.98 17.79
CA GLN A 301 -21.02 3.21 19.00
C GLN A 301 -20.51 1.79 18.68
N PRO A 302 -19.93 1.06 19.64
CA PRO A 302 -19.49 -0.32 19.42
C PRO A 302 -20.59 -1.21 18.79
N SER A 303 -21.85 -1.03 19.19
CA SER A 303 -23.00 -1.78 18.68
C SER A 303 -23.31 -1.52 17.20
N ASP A 304 -22.89 -0.37 16.66
CA ASP A 304 -23.09 0.00 15.25
C ASP A 304 -22.08 -0.72 14.32
N LEU A 305 -21.01 -1.23 14.90
CA LEU A 305 -19.92 -1.92 14.20
C LEU A 305 -19.94 -3.43 14.43
N LEU A 306 -20.22 -3.87 15.69
CA LEU A 306 -20.17 -5.27 16.11
C LEU A 306 -21.37 -5.62 16.99
N VAL A 307 -22.02 -6.74 16.71
CA VAL A 307 -23.03 -7.35 17.59
C VAL A 307 -22.41 -8.46 18.41
N THR A 308 -22.56 -8.36 19.72
CA THR A 308 -22.14 -9.40 20.64
C THR A 308 -23.18 -10.52 20.71
N LYS A 309 -22.78 -11.77 20.44
CA LYS A 309 -23.62 -12.96 20.59
C LYS A 309 -23.10 -13.81 21.74
N VAL A 310 -24.01 -14.14 22.65
CA VAL A 310 -23.72 -15.08 23.76
C VAL A 310 -24.26 -16.44 23.38
N GLY A 311 -23.36 -17.41 23.19
CA GLY A 311 -23.75 -18.79 22.88
C GLY A 311 -24.36 -19.52 24.08
N LYS A 312 -25.12 -20.59 23.83
CA LYS A 312 -25.81 -21.40 24.83
C LYS A 312 -24.88 -21.98 25.95
N LYS A 313 -23.58 -22.03 25.75
CA LYS A 313 -22.56 -22.48 26.69
C LYS A 313 -21.75 -21.32 27.31
N GLY A 314 -22.23 -20.07 27.23
CA GLY A 314 -21.58 -18.89 27.80
C GLY A 314 -20.40 -18.35 26.99
N GLY A 315 -20.07 -18.91 25.82
CA GLY A 315 -19.06 -18.35 24.93
C GLY A 315 -19.54 -17.06 24.27
N VAL A 316 -18.66 -16.03 24.26
CA VAL A 316 -18.93 -14.75 23.59
C VAL A 316 -18.36 -14.81 22.19
N SER A 317 -19.16 -14.44 21.20
CA SER A 317 -18.72 -14.25 19.81
C SER A 317 -19.19 -12.89 19.29
N TYR A 318 -18.48 -12.36 18.28
CA TYR A 318 -18.81 -11.08 17.67
C TYR A 318 -19.21 -11.29 16.22
N GLU A 319 -20.27 -10.63 15.80
CA GLU A 319 -20.72 -10.61 14.41
C GLU A 319 -20.60 -9.21 13.87
N SER A 320 -19.99 -9.08 12.69
CA SER A 320 -19.81 -7.80 12.03
C SER A 320 -21.15 -7.25 11.52
N VAL A 321 -21.47 -6.02 11.86
CA VAL A 321 -22.63 -5.29 11.27
C VAL A 321 -22.30 -4.89 9.83
N ILE A 322 -21.04 -4.53 9.58
CA ILE A 322 -20.56 -4.08 8.28
C ILE A 322 -19.56 -5.12 7.76
N SER A 323 -19.73 -5.58 6.53
CA SER A 323 -18.84 -6.57 5.90
C SER A 323 -17.37 -6.10 5.95
N GLY A 324 -16.47 -6.96 6.43
CA GLY A 324 -15.04 -6.66 6.55
C GLY A 324 -14.65 -5.80 7.76
N VAL A 325 -15.59 -5.44 8.64
CA VAL A 325 -15.32 -4.73 9.89
C VAL A 325 -15.32 -5.73 11.06
N GLY A 326 -14.16 -6.30 11.36
CA GLY A 326 -13.96 -7.16 12.53
C GLY A 326 -13.61 -6.38 13.80
N ILE A 327 -13.22 -7.07 14.85
CA ILE A 327 -12.89 -6.50 16.18
C ILE A 327 -11.80 -5.43 16.04
N GLU A 328 -10.66 -5.76 15.44
CA GLU A 328 -9.51 -4.85 15.28
C GLU A 328 -9.85 -3.58 14.50
N VAL A 329 -10.67 -3.72 13.44
CA VAL A 329 -11.10 -2.56 12.64
C VAL A 329 -12.06 -1.68 13.44
N SER A 330 -12.98 -2.29 14.20
CA SER A 330 -13.91 -1.57 15.06
C SER A 330 -13.19 -0.79 16.14
N GLU A 331 -12.24 -1.42 16.82
CA GLU A 331 -11.39 -0.78 17.84
C GLU A 331 -10.59 0.38 17.24
N SER A 332 -10.03 0.21 16.03
CA SER A 332 -9.30 1.26 15.33
C SER A 332 -10.19 2.46 15.00
N ILE A 333 -11.43 2.24 14.57
CA ILE A 333 -12.39 3.31 14.26
C ILE A 333 -12.76 4.07 15.54
N LEU A 334 -13.17 3.35 16.59
CA LEU A 334 -13.60 3.96 17.85
C LEU A 334 -12.45 4.72 18.52
N SER A 335 -11.26 4.13 18.54
CA SER A 335 -10.04 4.77 19.08
C SER A 335 -9.69 6.04 18.27
N PHE A 336 -9.80 6.00 16.95
CA PHE A 336 -9.51 7.15 16.10
C PHE A 336 -10.41 8.34 16.45
N PHE A 337 -11.72 8.13 16.51
CA PHE A 337 -12.68 9.19 16.82
C PHE A 337 -12.76 9.55 18.32
N SER A 338 -12.15 8.77 19.21
CA SER A 338 -11.99 9.15 20.61
C SER A 338 -10.88 10.21 20.84
N ASP A 339 -9.90 10.29 19.93
CA ASP A 339 -8.83 11.29 20.00
C ASP A 339 -9.36 12.68 19.61
N PRO A 340 -9.23 13.70 20.50
CA PRO A 340 -9.67 15.06 20.22
C PRO A 340 -9.03 15.64 18.94
N ASN A 341 -7.74 15.35 18.69
CA ASN A 341 -7.05 15.86 17.51
C ASN A 341 -7.68 15.36 16.22
N HIS A 342 -8.05 14.07 16.18
CA HIS A 342 -8.68 13.49 15.00
C HIS A 342 -10.11 14.02 14.77
N ARG A 343 -10.83 14.32 15.85
CA ARG A 343 -12.14 15.01 15.75
C ARG A 343 -11.99 16.41 15.20
N ASP A 344 -10.92 17.10 15.57
CA ASP A 344 -10.62 18.43 15.00
C ASP A 344 -10.31 18.35 13.50
N TRP A 345 -9.67 17.27 13.03
CA TRP A 345 -9.49 17.03 11.60
C TRP A 345 -10.84 16.91 10.86
N VAL A 346 -11.78 16.15 11.42
CA VAL A 346 -13.12 16.02 10.84
C VAL A 346 -13.84 17.36 10.80
N ARG A 347 -13.76 18.16 11.86
CA ARG A 347 -14.34 19.52 11.89
C ARG A 347 -13.71 20.42 10.83
N ALA A 348 -12.39 20.39 10.69
CA ALA A 348 -11.68 21.18 9.67
C ALA A 348 -12.09 20.78 8.25
N MET A 349 -12.29 19.49 7.97
CA MET A 349 -12.80 19.03 6.68
C MET A 349 -14.20 19.58 6.39
N ARG A 350 -15.11 19.54 7.35
CA ARG A 350 -16.47 20.12 7.21
C ARG A 350 -16.46 21.63 7.00
N ALA A 351 -15.61 22.34 7.74
CA ALA A 351 -15.51 23.79 7.61
C ALA A 351 -14.96 24.24 6.26
N SER A 352 -14.35 23.30 5.50
CA SER A 352 -13.83 23.55 4.17
C SER A 352 -14.80 23.17 3.04
N GLU A 353 -15.93 22.49 3.36
CA GLU A 353 -17.03 22.24 2.42
C GLU A 353 -17.83 23.53 2.15
#